data_9b5d7a9c80f852e99984b4c141be52a4
#
_entry.id   9b5d7a9c80f852e99984b4c141be52a4
#
_cell.length_a   1.000
_cell.length_b   1.000
_cell.length_c   1.000
_cell.angle_alpha   90.00
_cell.angle_beta   90.00
_cell.angle_gamma   90.00
#
_symmetry.space_group_name_H-M   'P 1'
#
loop_
_entity.id
_entity.type
_entity.pdbx_description
1 polymer ?
#
loop_
_entity_poly.entity_id
_entity_poly.type
_entity_poly.pdbx_seq_one_letter_code
_entity_poly.pdbx_strand_id
1 'polypeptide(L)'
;CAMTQTSGRSDKILVVDDDSRIRDLLRRYLTQEGFEVFQAEDGKALNRILLRETVDLIVLDLMLPGEDGLSICRRLRAANDRTPIIMLTAKVEDVDRIVGLEVGADDYLGKPFNPRELLARINAVLRRRPVAEAPGAPSSENEVVQFGPFNFDLGARSLHKSGQELPLTTGEFAMLKALVRHPRQPMSREKLAQLARGREFEPFDRSLDVQISRLRKMIES
;
A
#
# COMPACT_ATOMS: atom_id res chain seq x y z
N CYS A 1 10.20 5.38 31.88
CA CYS A 1 9.14 4.96 30.95
C CYS A 1 9.68 3.82 30.13
N ALA A 2 9.13 2.63 30.33
CA ALA A 2 9.60 1.40 29.71
C ALA A 2 9.24 1.38 28.23
N MET A 3 10.25 1.33 27.37
CA MET A 3 10.09 0.96 25.96
C MET A 3 9.73 -0.52 25.92
N THR A 4 8.51 -0.81 25.55
CA THR A 4 8.07 -2.18 25.26
C THR A 4 8.74 -2.58 23.94
N GLN A 5 9.86 -3.29 24.04
CA GLN A 5 10.44 -4.00 22.90
C GLN A 5 9.51 -5.14 22.55
N THR A 6 8.64 -4.94 21.59
CA THR A 6 8.01 -6.05 20.89
C THR A 6 9.10 -6.72 20.08
N SER A 7 9.50 -7.92 20.49
CA SER A 7 10.40 -8.82 19.78
C SER A 7 9.70 -9.30 18.51
N GLY A 8 9.69 -8.46 17.48
CA GLY A 8 9.09 -8.69 16.18
C GLY A 8 10.13 -8.40 15.09
N ARG A 9 10.15 -9.21 14.04
CA ARG A 9 10.94 -9.03 12.83
C ARG A 9 10.83 -7.57 12.37
N SER A 10 11.98 -6.92 12.10
CA SER A 10 12.02 -5.58 11.52
C SER A 10 11.40 -5.61 10.12
N ASP A 11 10.45 -4.71 9.84
CA ASP A 11 9.86 -4.61 8.51
C ASP A 11 10.92 -4.16 7.48
N LYS A 12 10.91 -4.80 6.31
CA LYS A 12 11.88 -4.61 5.23
C LYS A 12 11.33 -3.64 4.19
N ILE A 13 12.00 -2.50 4.02
CA ILE A 13 11.63 -1.46 3.07
C ILE A 13 12.62 -1.43 1.91
N LEU A 14 12.13 -1.50 0.68
CA LEU A 14 12.93 -1.30 -0.52
C LEU A 14 12.73 0.11 -1.07
N VAL A 15 13.78 0.91 -1.10
CA VAL A 15 13.77 2.26 -1.68
C VAL A 15 14.38 2.21 -3.07
N VAL A 16 13.59 2.64 -4.06
CA VAL A 16 13.96 2.64 -5.49
C VAL A 16 13.90 4.08 -6.01
N ASP A 17 15.05 4.67 -6.28
CA ASP A 17 15.20 6.06 -6.73
C ASP A 17 16.56 6.16 -7.44
N ASP A 18 16.69 6.90 -8.52
CA ASP A 18 17.98 7.08 -9.22
C ASP A 18 18.91 8.07 -8.49
N ASP A 19 18.34 9.00 -7.70
CA ASP A 19 19.13 9.94 -6.87
C ASP A 19 19.69 9.24 -5.62
N SER A 20 20.99 9.01 -5.61
CA SER A 20 21.71 8.38 -4.47
C SER A 20 21.54 9.16 -3.16
N ARG A 21 21.40 10.50 -3.23
CA ARG A 21 21.23 11.35 -2.04
C ARG A 21 19.89 11.08 -1.37
N ILE A 22 18.82 10.88 -2.16
CA ILE A 22 17.48 10.53 -1.65
C ILE A 22 17.55 9.13 -1.05
N ARG A 23 18.14 8.15 -1.75
CA ARG A 23 18.28 6.79 -1.22
C ARG A 23 19.03 6.77 0.11
N ASP A 24 20.17 7.48 0.21
CA ASP A 24 20.97 7.53 1.44
C ASP A 24 20.26 8.26 2.59
N LEU A 25 19.55 9.34 2.29
CA LEU A 25 18.73 10.04 3.26
C LEU A 25 17.66 9.11 3.84
N LEU A 26 16.90 8.45 2.97
CA LEU A 26 15.81 7.57 3.37
C LEU A 26 16.34 6.33 4.10
N ARG A 27 17.46 5.74 3.64
CA ARG A 27 18.09 4.62 4.34
C ARG A 27 18.44 4.99 5.78
N ARG A 28 19.17 6.11 5.98
CA ARG A 28 19.56 6.55 7.34
C ARG A 28 18.34 6.81 8.21
N TYR A 29 17.38 7.56 7.69
CA TYR A 29 16.21 7.95 8.44
C TYR A 29 15.34 6.74 8.82
N LEU A 30 14.99 5.89 7.86
CA LEU A 30 14.14 4.72 8.12
C LEU A 30 14.85 3.66 8.98
N THR A 31 16.18 3.51 8.86
CA THR A 31 16.94 2.62 9.74
C THR A 31 16.91 3.10 11.20
N GLN A 32 16.99 4.43 11.45
CA GLN A 32 16.83 5.00 12.78
C GLN A 32 15.44 4.75 13.36
N GLU A 33 14.41 4.65 12.51
CA GLU A 33 13.03 4.34 12.90
C GLU A 33 12.77 2.83 13.05
N GLY A 34 13.80 1.98 12.90
CA GLY A 34 13.74 0.54 13.17
C GLY A 34 13.45 -0.35 11.96
N PHE A 35 13.48 0.18 10.74
CA PHE A 35 13.30 -0.61 9.52
C PHE A 35 14.61 -1.18 8.99
N GLU A 36 14.55 -2.34 8.33
CA GLU A 36 15.61 -2.86 7.49
C GLU A 36 15.44 -2.28 6.07
N VAL A 37 16.43 -1.57 5.55
CA VAL A 37 16.29 -0.81 4.31
C VAL A 37 17.22 -1.31 3.22
N PHE A 38 16.63 -1.74 2.11
CA PHE A 38 17.30 -2.07 0.86
C PHE A 38 17.23 -0.88 -0.11
N GLN A 39 18.21 -0.76 -0.98
CA GLN A 39 18.31 0.33 -1.96
C GLN A 39 18.47 -0.23 -3.38
N ALA A 40 17.76 0.34 -4.33
CA ALA A 40 17.89 0.08 -5.75
C ALA A 40 17.94 1.40 -6.53
N GLU A 41 18.76 1.46 -7.54
CA GLU A 41 18.92 2.64 -8.40
C GLU A 41 18.03 2.60 -9.66
N ASP A 42 17.54 1.41 -10.00
CA ASP A 42 16.72 1.15 -11.18
C ASP A 42 15.86 -0.13 -11.02
N GLY A 43 15.04 -0.42 -12.02
CA GLY A 43 14.20 -1.61 -12.05
C GLY A 43 15.00 -2.93 -12.10
N LYS A 44 16.22 -2.94 -12.63
CA LYS A 44 17.07 -4.15 -12.65
C LYS A 44 17.61 -4.46 -11.26
N ALA A 45 18.05 -3.42 -10.54
CA ALA A 45 18.49 -3.55 -9.16
C ALA A 45 17.34 -3.98 -8.24
N LEU A 46 16.16 -3.39 -8.42
CA LEU A 46 14.92 -3.82 -7.74
C LEU A 46 14.66 -5.31 -7.95
N ASN A 47 14.69 -5.80 -9.18
CA ASN A 47 14.44 -7.21 -9.47
C ASN A 47 15.46 -8.14 -8.80
N ARG A 48 16.75 -7.78 -8.80
CA ARG A 48 17.80 -8.56 -8.12
C ARG A 48 17.54 -8.69 -6.61
N ILE A 49 17.03 -7.65 -6.00
CA ILE A 49 16.69 -7.66 -4.57
C ILE A 49 15.45 -8.54 -4.32
N LEU A 50 14.38 -8.36 -5.10
CA LEU A 50 13.14 -9.13 -4.93
C LEU A 50 13.32 -10.65 -5.17
N LEU A 51 14.34 -11.06 -5.93
CA LEU A 51 14.69 -12.47 -6.11
C LEU A 51 15.34 -13.09 -4.86
N ARG A 52 15.92 -12.29 -3.97
CA ARG A 52 16.71 -12.75 -2.82
C ARG A 52 16.03 -12.45 -1.48
N GLU A 53 15.25 -11.39 -1.44
CA GLU A 53 14.66 -10.84 -0.22
C GLU A 53 13.16 -10.67 -0.37
N THR A 54 12.43 -11.02 0.67
CA THR A 54 11.02 -10.62 0.80
C THR A 54 10.99 -9.24 1.43
N VAL A 55 10.43 -8.26 0.71
CA VAL A 55 10.25 -6.91 1.24
C VAL A 55 8.81 -6.69 1.66
N ASP A 56 8.64 -5.82 2.64
CA ASP A 56 7.33 -5.56 3.25
C ASP A 56 6.66 -4.34 2.63
N LEU A 57 7.44 -3.43 2.01
CA LEU A 57 6.95 -2.27 1.30
C LEU A 57 8.01 -1.75 0.33
N ILE A 58 7.57 -1.25 -0.81
CA ILE A 58 8.42 -0.61 -1.82
C ILE A 58 8.10 0.89 -1.86
N VAL A 59 9.12 1.73 -1.69
CA VAL A 59 9.08 3.15 -2.00
C VAL A 59 9.69 3.32 -3.38
N LEU A 60 8.91 3.74 -4.36
CA LEU A 60 9.26 3.68 -5.78
C LEU A 60 9.18 5.05 -6.43
N ASP A 61 10.30 5.53 -6.96
CA ASP A 61 10.27 6.74 -7.80
C ASP A 61 9.55 6.47 -9.11
N LEU A 62 8.74 7.45 -9.51
CA LEU A 62 8.06 7.43 -10.80
C LEU A 62 9.03 7.58 -11.97
N MET A 63 10.03 8.44 -11.81
CA MET A 63 10.96 8.85 -12.87
C MET A 63 12.29 8.09 -12.73
N LEU A 64 12.31 6.84 -13.16
CA LEU A 64 13.51 6.01 -13.17
C LEU A 64 14.11 5.89 -14.58
N PRO A 65 15.42 5.73 -14.71
CA PRO A 65 16.04 5.46 -16.00
C PRO A 65 15.70 4.05 -16.51
N GLY A 66 15.38 3.95 -17.79
CA GLY A 66 15.04 2.69 -18.46
C GLY A 66 13.58 2.29 -18.28
N GLU A 67 13.24 1.59 -17.21
CA GLU A 67 11.84 1.22 -16.87
C GLU A 67 11.28 2.21 -15.84
N ASP A 68 10.26 2.97 -16.21
CA ASP A 68 9.61 3.93 -15.30
C ASP A 68 8.86 3.23 -14.14
N GLY A 69 8.61 3.97 -13.05
CA GLY A 69 7.96 3.42 -11.85
C GLY A 69 6.56 2.88 -12.09
N LEU A 70 5.79 3.46 -13.03
CA LEU A 70 4.46 2.96 -13.39
C LEU A 70 4.54 1.59 -14.06
N SER A 71 5.49 1.43 -14.98
CA SER A 71 5.73 0.17 -15.68
C SER A 71 6.18 -0.92 -14.72
N ILE A 72 7.06 -0.59 -13.77
CA ILE A 72 7.48 -1.50 -12.69
C ILE A 72 6.27 -1.93 -11.85
N CYS A 73 5.45 -0.98 -11.39
CA CYS A 73 4.26 -1.28 -10.60
C CYS A 73 3.29 -2.18 -11.36
N ARG A 74 3.01 -1.87 -12.62
CA ARG A 74 2.14 -2.65 -13.50
C ARG A 74 2.65 -4.09 -13.64
N ARG A 75 3.95 -4.25 -13.87
CA ARG A 75 4.60 -5.55 -14.00
C ARG A 75 4.53 -6.37 -12.71
N LEU A 76 4.79 -5.78 -11.56
CA LEU A 76 4.67 -6.46 -10.25
C LEU A 76 3.23 -6.92 -10.02
N ARG A 77 2.24 -6.08 -10.30
CA ARG A 77 0.82 -6.46 -10.16
C ARG A 77 0.39 -7.55 -11.15
N ALA A 78 0.90 -7.52 -12.39
CA ALA A 78 0.67 -8.57 -13.39
C ALA A 78 1.29 -9.91 -12.96
N ALA A 79 2.41 -9.90 -12.22
CA ALA A 79 3.01 -11.06 -11.59
C ALA A 79 2.31 -11.51 -10.29
N ASN A 80 1.16 -10.91 -9.95
CA ASN A 80 0.41 -11.13 -8.71
C ASN A 80 1.20 -10.80 -7.42
N ASP A 81 2.24 -9.97 -7.54
CA ASP A 81 2.96 -9.44 -6.38
C ASP A 81 2.11 -8.35 -5.72
N ARG A 82 1.73 -8.58 -4.46
CA ARG A 82 0.89 -7.70 -3.66
C ARG A 82 1.68 -6.83 -2.68
N THR A 83 3.00 -6.83 -2.77
CA THR A 83 3.84 -5.97 -1.93
C THR A 83 3.35 -4.53 -2.04
N PRO A 84 3.05 -3.86 -0.91
CA PRO A 84 2.59 -2.47 -0.92
C PRO A 84 3.60 -1.55 -1.59
N ILE A 85 3.10 -0.61 -2.39
CA ILE A 85 3.92 0.35 -3.14
C ILE A 85 3.47 1.77 -2.79
N ILE A 86 4.40 2.59 -2.30
CA ILE A 86 4.26 4.04 -2.20
C ILE A 86 5.07 4.67 -3.32
N MET A 87 4.42 5.41 -4.21
CA MET A 87 5.12 6.08 -5.30
C MET A 87 5.59 7.47 -4.89
N LEU A 88 6.83 7.80 -5.27
CA LEU A 88 7.36 9.16 -5.21
C LEU A 88 7.24 9.81 -6.58
N THR A 89 6.78 11.07 -6.64
CA THR A 89 6.64 11.79 -7.91
C THR A 89 7.15 13.22 -7.81
N ALA A 90 7.87 13.67 -8.83
CA ALA A 90 8.29 15.07 -8.96
C ALA A 90 7.15 15.98 -9.45
N LYS A 91 6.12 15.40 -10.09
CA LYS A 91 4.95 16.13 -10.60
C LYS A 91 3.74 15.89 -9.71
N VAL A 92 3.19 16.97 -9.16
CA VAL A 92 1.95 16.97 -8.37
C VAL A 92 0.72 17.04 -9.30
N GLU A 93 0.89 16.85 -10.61
CA GLU A 93 -0.25 16.88 -11.54
C GLU A 93 -1.18 15.69 -11.26
N ASP A 94 -2.46 16.00 -11.11
CA ASP A 94 -3.52 15.02 -10.78
C ASP A 94 -3.53 13.80 -11.70
N VAL A 95 -3.11 13.96 -12.95
CA VAL A 95 -3.11 12.91 -13.97
C VAL A 95 -2.12 11.79 -13.63
N ASP A 96 -0.89 12.12 -13.20
CA ASP A 96 0.14 11.13 -12.88
C ASP A 96 -0.23 10.35 -11.61
N ARG A 97 -0.85 11.01 -10.63
CA ARG A 97 -1.38 10.38 -9.40
C ARG A 97 -2.54 9.42 -9.71
N ILE A 98 -3.45 9.83 -10.60
CA ILE A 98 -4.59 9.00 -11.02
C ILE A 98 -4.10 7.75 -11.73
N VAL A 99 -3.23 7.90 -12.73
CA VAL A 99 -2.70 6.77 -13.52
C VAL A 99 -1.96 5.78 -12.63
N GLY A 100 -1.15 6.24 -11.69
CA GLY A 100 -0.41 5.34 -10.84
C GLY A 100 -1.26 4.58 -9.84
N LEU A 101 -2.29 5.20 -9.29
CA LEU A 101 -3.26 4.49 -8.43
C LEU A 101 -4.11 3.52 -9.24
N GLU A 102 -4.45 3.85 -10.49
CA GLU A 102 -5.10 2.91 -11.42
C GLU A 102 -4.22 1.69 -11.74
N VAL A 103 -2.89 1.87 -11.70
CA VAL A 103 -1.91 0.79 -11.90
C VAL A 103 -1.74 -0.09 -10.66
N GLY A 104 -2.19 0.34 -9.48
CA GLY A 104 -2.20 -0.48 -8.26
C GLY A 104 -1.20 -0.07 -7.19
N ALA A 105 -0.73 1.18 -7.19
CA ALA A 105 -0.02 1.74 -6.04
C ALA A 105 -0.96 1.93 -4.84
N ASP A 106 -0.42 1.79 -3.64
CA ASP A 106 -1.18 1.90 -2.38
C ASP A 106 -1.25 3.33 -1.85
N ASP A 107 -0.22 4.14 -2.12
CA ASP A 107 -0.19 5.57 -1.79
C ASP A 107 0.77 6.34 -2.71
N TYR A 108 0.73 7.66 -2.62
CA TYR A 108 1.53 8.63 -3.38
C TYR A 108 2.10 9.71 -2.50
N LEU A 109 3.32 10.15 -2.83
CA LEU A 109 3.97 11.28 -2.16
C LEU A 109 4.72 12.15 -3.17
N GLY A 110 4.39 13.45 -3.19
CA GLY A 110 5.05 14.42 -4.08
C GLY A 110 6.45 14.79 -3.60
N LYS A 111 7.42 14.90 -4.50
CA LYS A 111 8.73 15.52 -4.25
C LYS A 111 8.62 17.05 -4.45
N PRO A 112 9.23 17.87 -3.60
CA PRO A 112 9.99 17.53 -2.38
C PRO A 112 9.06 17.12 -1.23
N PHE A 113 9.47 16.16 -0.42
CA PHE A 113 8.69 15.65 0.72
C PHE A 113 9.48 15.71 2.03
N ASN A 114 8.73 15.73 3.13
CA ASN A 114 9.32 15.56 4.44
C ASN A 114 9.48 14.05 4.76
N PRO A 115 10.67 13.57 5.18
CA PRO A 115 10.85 12.16 5.56
C PRO A 115 9.87 11.66 6.64
N ARG A 116 9.41 12.54 7.53
CA ARG A 116 8.38 12.21 8.54
C ARG A 116 7.03 11.92 7.89
N GLU A 117 6.69 12.61 6.81
CA GLU A 117 5.46 12.35 6.07
C GLU A 117 5.51 10.97 5.39
N LEU A 118 6.64 10.65 4.75
CA LEU A 118 6.86 9.32 4.18
C LEU A 118 6.76 8.24 5.26
N LEU A 119 7.38 8.43 6.42
CA LEU A 119 7.30 7.50 7.55
C LEU A 119 5.85 7.28 8.01
N ALA A 120 5.06 8.35 8.14
CA ALA A 120 3.66 8.25 8.51
C ALA A 120 2.85 7.43 7.49
N ARG A 121 3.13 7.60 6.19
CA ARG A 121 2.51 6.82 5.09
C ARG A 121 2.95 5.36 5.12
N ILE A 122 4.24 5.07 5.31
CA ILE A 122 4.77 3.71 5.46
C ILE A 122 4.05 3.01 6.61
N ASN A 123 4.02 3.61 7.79
CA ASN A 123 3.35 3.05 8.97
C ASN A 123 1.84 2.84 8.73
N ALA A 124 1.16 3.76 8.04
CA ALA A 124 -0.25 3.62 7.71
C ALA A 124 -0.50 2.44 6.76
N VAL A 125 0.37 2.22 5.78
CA VAL A 125 0.28 1.11 4.83
C VAL A 125 0.60 -0.22 5.50
N LEU A 126 1.67 -0.30 6.30
CA LEU A 126 2.08 -1.53 6.99
C LEU A 126 1.06 -1.99 8.03
N ARG A 127 0.43 -1.07 8.78
CA ARG A 127 -0.65 -1.42 9.73
C ARG A 127 -1.86 -2.11 9.08
N ARG A 128 -2.04 -1.97 7.78
CA ARG A 128 -3.12 -2.62 7.02
C ARG A 128 -2.77 -4.05 6.62
N ARG A 129 -1.53 -4.50 6.84
CA ARG A 129 -1.13 -5.89 6.57
C ARG A 129 -1.70 -6.82 7.64
N PRO A 130 -1.97 -8.09 7.29
CA PRO A 130 -2.24 -9.09 8.32
C PRO A 130 -1.00 -9.15 9.21
N VAL A 131 -1.17 -8.96 10.50
CA VAL A 131 -0.17 -9.43 11.45
C VAL A 131 -0.16 -10.93 11.27
N ALA A 132 1.00 -11.53 10.97
CA ALA A 132 1.15 -12.96 11.04
C ALA A 132 0.92 -13.32 12.51
N GLU A 133 -0.32 -13.72 12.84
CA GLU A 133 -0.69 -14.09 14.19
C GLU A 133 0.13 -15.32 14.61
N ALA A 134 0.72 -15.22 15.79
CA ALA A 134 1.25 -16.40 16.46
C ALA A 134 0.12 -17.44 16.61
N PRO A 135 0.37 -18.74 16.40
CA PRO A 135 -0.66 -19.77 16.50
C PRO A 135 -1.22 -19.77 17.92
N GLY A 136 -2.46 -19.29 18.09
CA GLY A 136 -3.17 -19.39 19.39
C GLY A 136 -3.90 -18.16 19.90
N ALA A 137 -3.85 -17.00 19.26
CA ALA A 137 -4.72 -15.90 19.64
C ALA A 137 -6.08 -16.05 18.95
N PRO A 138 -7.23 -15.96 19.66
CA PRO A 138 -8.53 -15.94 19.01
C PRO A 138 -8.69 -14.64 18.25
N SER A 139 -8.44 -14.66 16.93
CA SER A 139 -8.67 -13.51 16.07
C SER A 139 -10.17 -13.25 15.98
N SER A 140 -10.60 -12.10 16.42
CA SER A 140 -11.96 -11.59 16.25
C SER A 140 -12.29 -11.25 14.78
N GLU A 141 -11.47 -11.66 13.81
CA GLU A 141 -11.59 -11.31 12.41
C GLU A 141 -11.75 -12.50 11.44
N ASN A 142 -12.16 -13.68 11.93
CA ASN A 142 -12.66 -14.77 11.07
C ASN A 142 -14.06 -14.45 10.51
N GLU A 143 -14.27 -13.20 10.11
CA GLU A 143 -15.54 -12.74 9.57
C GLU A 143 -15.51 -12.79 8.05
N VAL A 144 -16.35 -13.64 7.47
CA VAL A 144 -16.62 -13.65 6.03
C VAL A 144 -17.91 -12.89 5.76
N VAL A 145 -17.80 -11.79 5.04
CA VAL A 145 -18.96 -10.98 4.64
C VAL A 145 -19.37 -11.37 3.22
N GLN A 146 -20.65 -11.80 3.09
CA GLN A 146 -21.22 -12.12 1.78
C GLN A 146 -22.09 -10.97 1.28
N PHE A 147 -21.86 -10.56 0.02
CA PHE A 147 -22.70 -9.58 -0.68
C PHE A 147 -22.78 -9.90 -2.18
N GLY A 148 -23.99 -10.12 -2.68
CA GLY A 148 -24.19 -10.60 -4.05
C GLY A 148 -23.38 -11.88 -4.33
N PRO A 149 -22.65 -11.97 -5.44
CA PRO A 149 -21.82 -13.13 -5.78
C PRO A 149 -20.45 -13.13 -5.06
N PHE A 150 -20.21 -12.19 -4.12
CA PHE A 150 -18.91 -11.97 -3.49
C PHE A 150 -18.85 -12.57 -2.09
N ASN A 151 -17.71 -13.20 -1.78
CA ASN A 151 -17.29 -13.62 -0.46
C ASN A 151 -16.03 -12.83 -0.07
N PHE A 152 -16.16 -11.97 0.92
CA PHE A 152 -15.08 -11.12 1.42
C PHE A 152 -14.60 -11.64 2.77
N ASP A 153 -13.44 -12.28 2.77
CA ASP A 153 -12.80 -12.81 3.98
C ASP A 153 -11.90 -11.74 4.60
N LEU A 154 -12.30 -11.24 5.77
CA LEU A 154 -11.55 -10.21 6.49
C LEU A 154 -10.27 -10.75 7.11
N GLY A 155 -10.24 -12.02 7.53
CA GLY A 155 -9.07 -12.67 8.09
C GLY A 155 -8.04 -13.01 7.03
N ALA A 156 -8.45 -13.74 5.98
CA ALA A 156 -7.58 -14.07 4.84
C ALA A 156 -7.28 -12.85 3.94
N ARG A 157 -7.98 -11.72 4.13
CA ARG A 157 -7.88 -10.50 3.31
C ARG A 157 -8.09 -10.76 1.82
N SER A 158 -8.99 -11.64 1.48
CA SER A 158 -9.29 -12.05 0.13
C SER A 158 -10.73 -11.73 -0.25
N LEU A 159 -10.94 -11.42 -1.53
CA LEU A 159 -12.25 -11.26 -2.15
C LEU A 159 -12.41 -12.32 -3.21
N HIS A 160 -13.51 -13.07 -3.15
CA HIS A 160 -13.85 -14.06 -4.18
C HIS A 160 -15.18 -13.70 -4.83
N LYS A 161 -15.26 -13.86 -6.16
CA LYS A 161 -16.50 -13.76 -6.94
C LYS A 161 -16.79 -15.13 -7.52
N SER A 162 -17.88 -15.76 -7.10
CA SER A 162 -18.26 -17.11 -7.58
C SER A 162 -17.13 -18.16 -7.48
N GLY A 163 -16.32 -18.08 -6.42
CA GLY A 163 -15.19 -18.99 -6.17
C GLY A 163 -13.85 -18.55 -6.78
N GLN A 164 -13.84 -17.55 -7.65
CA GLN A 164 -12.61 -17.00 -8.22
C GLN A 164 -12.08 -15.86 -7.35
N GLU A 165 -10.81 -15.93 -6.97
CA GLU A 165 -10.17 -14.86 -6.21
C GLU A 165 -9.96 -13.61 -7.07
N LEU A 166 -10.37 -12.46 -6.53
CA LEU A 166 -10.12 -11.13 -7.10
C LEU A 166 -9.01 -10.44 -6.31
N PRO A 167 -7.89 -10.09 -6.96
CA PRO A 167 -6.76 -9.48 -6.27
C PRO A 167 -7.10 -8.07 -5.80
N LEU A 168 -6.95 -7.81 -4.50
CA LEU A 168 -7.09 -6.49 -3.89
C LEU A 168 -5.73 -5.95 -3.47
N THR A 169 -5.48 -4.65 -3.73
CA THR A 169 -4.41 -3.93 -3.08
C THR A 169 -4.74 -3.68 -1.60
N THR A 170 -3.73 -3.35 -0.80
CA THR A 170 -3.93 -3.04 0.62
C THR A 170 -4.92 -1.89 0.84
N GLY A 171 -4.88 -0.88 -0.03
CA GLY A 171 -5.80 0.25 0.01
C GLY A 171 -7.24 -0.12 -0.34
N GLU A 172 -7.42 -0.92 -1.40
CA GLU A 172 -8.74 -1.43 -1.83
C GLU A 172 -9.38 -2.32 -0.76
N PHE A 173 -8.58 -3.21 -0.17
CA PHE A 173 -9.05 -4.03 0.95
C PHE A 173 -9.55 -3.17 2.12
N ALA A 174 -8.75 -2.16 2.53
CA ALA A 174 -9.12 -1.29 3.64
C ALA A 174 -10.41 -0.49 3.35
N MET A 175 -10.60 -0.02 2.13
CA MET A 175 -11.83 0.64 1.72
C MET A 175 -13.02 -0.29 1.70
N LEU A 176 -12.88 -1.48 1.11
CA LEU A 176 -13.96 -2.46 1.08
C LEU A 176 -14.36 -2.87 2.50
N LYS A 177 -13.37 -3.10 3.38
CA LYS A 177 -13.60 -3.38 4.82
C LYS A 177 -14.39 -2.25 5.49
N ALA A 178 -14.06 -0.99 5.22
CA ALA A 178 -14.80 0.15 5.77
C ALA A 178 -16.24 0.19 5.27
N LEU A 179 -16.47 -0.07 3.99
CA LEU A 179 -17.81 -0.05 3.39
C LEU A 179 -18.69 -1.20 3.89
N VAL A 180 -18.19 -2.42 3.97
CA VAL A 180 -18.98 -3.59 4.40
C VAL A 180 -19.31 -3.55 5.90
N ARG A 181 -18.51 -2.87 6.72
CA ARG A 181 -18.81 -2.65 8.15
C ARG A 181 -19.84 -1.55 8.41
N HIS A 182 -20.18 -0.75 7.39
CA HIS A 182 -21.18 0.32 7.50
C HIS A 182 -22.24 0.20 6.38
N PRO A 183 -22.97 -0.93 6.32
CA PRO A 183 -23.93 -1.17 5.23
C PRO A 183 -25.05 -0.14 5.28
N ARG A 184 -25.48 0.33 4.10
CA ARG A 184 -26.59 1.30 3.92
C ARG A 184 -26.34 2.67 4.58
N GLN A 185 -25.11 2.98 4.98
CA GLN A 185 -24.75 4.30 5.50
C GLN A 185 -24.00 5.09 4.44
N PRO A 186 -24.52 6.24 3.99
CA PRO A 186 -23.75 7.15 3.16
C PRO A 186 -22.50 7.60 3.93
N MET A 187 -21.33 7.47 3.31
CA MET A 187 -20.08 7.92 3.90
C MET A 187 -19.52 9.11 3.13
N SER A 188 -19.12 10.15 3.87
CA SER A 188 -18.36 11.25 3.27
C SER A 188 -16.93 10.76 2.92
N ARG A 189 -16.26 11.50 2.03
CA ARG A 189 -14.86 11.21 1.67
C ARG A 189 -13.94 11.25 2.89
N GLU A 190 -14.16 12.21 3.79
CA GLU A 190 -13.40 12.38 5.03
C GLU A 190 -13.55 11.15 5.93
N LYS A 191 -14.79 10.70 6.14
CA LYS A 191 -15.06 9.53 6.98
C LYS A 191 -14.47 8.25 6.38
N LEU A 192 -14.58 8.08 5.06
CA LEU A 192 -14.01 6.93 4.38
C LEU A 192 -12.48 6.96 4.40
N ALA A 193 -11.84 8.13 4.21
CA ALA A 193 -10.40 8.30 4.34
C ALA A 193 -9.92 7.95 5.75
N GLN A 194 -10.62 8.44 6.77
CA GLN A 194 -10.30 8.16 8.17
C GLN A 194 -10.42 6.66 8.49
N LEU A 195 -11.49 6.02 8.08
CA LEU A 195 -11.74 4.59 8.35
C LEU A 195 -10.80 3.66 7.57
N ALA A 196 -10.56 3.96 6.29
CA ALA A 196 -9.75 3.13 5.42
C ALA A 196 -8.25 3.40 5.54
N ARG A 197 -7.85 4.65 5.81
CA ARG A 197 -6.43 5.07 5.78
C ARG A 197 -5.89 5.50 7.13
N GLY A 198 -6.76 5.78 8.11
CA GLY A 198 -6.37 6.23 9.45
C GLY A 198 -5.70 7.60 9.45
N ARG A 199 -5.96 8.44 8.45
CA ARG A 199 -5.45 9.81 8.32
C ARG A 199 -6.54 10.79 7.94
N GLU A 200 -6.29 12.08 8.16
CA GLU A 200 -7.17 13.14 7.73
C GLU A 200 -7.29 13.18 6.19
N PHE A 201 -8.44 13.59 5.73
CA PHE A 201 -8.73 13.77 4.30
C PHE A 201 -8.06 15.05 3.81
N GLU A 202 -7.23 14.93 2.79
CA GLU A 202 -6.68 16.08 2.07
C GLU A 202 -7.65 16.44 0.91
N PRO A 203 -8.17 17.68 0.85
CA PRO A 203 -9.19 18.06 -0.15
C PRO A 203 -8.79 17.83 -1.60
N PHE A 204 -7.50 17.86 -1.89
CA PHE A 204 -6.94 17.65 -3.23
C PHE A 204 -6.43 16.21 -3.48
N ASP A 205 -6.55 15.32 -2.50
CA ASP A 205 -6.16 13.91 -2.65
C ASP A 205 -7.28 13.11 -3.35
N ARG A 206 -7.18 13.00 -4.66
CA ARG A 206 -8.11 12.19 -5.48
C ARG A 206 -7.83 10.68 -5.43
N SER A 207 -6.82 10.25 -4.69
CA SER A 207 -6.46 8.83 -4.61
C SER A 207 -7.59 7.95 -4.05
N LEU A 208 -8.43 8.51 -3.19
CA LEU A 208 -9.63 7.85 -2.68
C LEU A 208 -10.65 7.58 -3.80
N ASP A 209 -10.93 8.58 -4.64
CA ASP A 209 -11.89 8.49 -5.74
C ASP A 209 -11.45 7.43 -6.76
N VAL A 210 -10.15 7.35 -7.05
CA VAL A 210 -9.59 6.36 -7.98
C VAL A 210 -9.73 4.95 -7.42
N GLN A 211 -9.40 4.73 -6.15
CA GLN A 211 -9.54 3.42 -5.52
C GLN A 211 -11.01 2.99 -5.43
N ILE A 212 -11.94 3.92 -5.15
CA ILE A 212 -13.38 3.65 -5.22
C ILE A 212 -13.81 3.28 -6.64
N SER A 213 -13.33 4.00 -7.65
CA SER A 213 -13.65 3.72 -9.06
C SER A 213 -13.18 2.31 -9.46
N ARG A 214 -11.98 1.89 -9.02
CA ARG A 214 -11.49 0.52 -9.27
C ARG A 214 -12.33 -0.53 -8.56
N LEU A 215 -12.65 -0.32 -7.28
CA LEU A 215 -13.54 -1.23 -6.54
C LEU A 215 -14.89 -1.36 -7.23
N ARG A 216 -15.48 -0.26 -7.70
CA ARG A 216 -16.74 -0.29 -8.46
C ARG A 216 -16.62 -1.12 -9.72
N LYS A 217 -15.62 -0.87 -10.55
CA LYS A 217 -15.37 -1.68 -11.77
C LYS A 217 -15.24 -3.17 -11.46
N MET A 218 -14.62 -3.53 -10.33
CA MET A 218 -14.43 -4.90 -9.91
C MET A 218 -15.72 -5.56 -9.40
N ILE A 219 -16.58 -4.79 -8.72
CA ILE A 219 -17.80 -5.29 -8.08
C ILE A 219 -19.02 -5.20 -9.01
N GLU A 220 -19.09 -4.20 -9.87
CA GLU A 220 -20.22 -3.95 -10.77
C GLU A 220 -20.07 -4.65 -12.15
N SER A 221 -18.90 -5.24 -12.45
CA SER A 221 -18.65 -6.08 -13.63
C SER A 221 -19.00 -7.55 -13.31
#